data_b5beeb6b05f52a3da6416990ef477190
#
_entry.id   b5beeb6b05f52a3da6416990ef477190
#
_cell.length_a   1.000
_cell.length_b   1.000
_cell.length_c   1.000
_cell.angle_alpha   90.00
_cell.angle_beta   90.00
_cell.angle_gamma   90.00
#
_symmetry.space_group_name_H-M   'P 1'
#
loop_
_entity.id
_entity.type
_entity.pdbx_description
1 polymer ?
#
loop_
_entity_poly.entity_id
_entity_poly.type
_entity_poly.pdbx_seq_one_letter_code
_entity_poly.pdbx_strand_id
1 'polypeptide(L)'
;MGVEMNSRKLKYTKLLILLGVVLFAIPVFSQVDTYEDCFSKKSNADLKNLNKKQRGEAVDGRYYTAVANIPVGGLTWQTSFKPLNSLPKSKPSNMSQNEWAKKTCARTAYQVHDNRDGTLWCEGVPGTGIGEVVVGLIDLKKKNYFYILTGDQYTRKTFESFSRPSEIVVHYLLPGEVGPSQSGGTILTNVGYFGKQSVKLSSEPGYQKIEIQPYKEILKEIKKQEDEILVLVAIEIKSVIEGKENKEHTCIAEIGNFKDETFYKKATLRD
;
A
#
# COMPACT_ATOMS: atom_id res chain seq x y z
N MET A 1 -37.38 22.26 66.31
CA MET A 1 -37.25 23.17 65.14
C MET A 1 -36.80 22.37 63.94
N GLY A 2 -37.75 21.83 63.16
CA GLY A 2 -37.48 20.97 62.01
C GLY A 2 -37.36 21.80 60.74
N VAL A 3 -36.34 21.57 59.98
CA VAL A 3 -36.11 22.21 58.69
C VAL A 3 -36.78 21.32 57.62
N GLU A 4 -37.91 21.77 57.10
CA GLU A 4 -38.56 21.23 55.91
C GLU A 4 -37.65 21.51 54.69
N MET A 5 -36.97 20.46 54.20
CA MET A 5 -36.16 20.54 53.02
C MET A 5 -37.01 20.42 51.76
N ASN A 6 -37.07 21.47 51.01
CA ASN A 6 -37.96 21.81 49.91
C ASN A 6 -37.88 20.76 48.77
N SER A 7 -38.86 19.85 48.69
CA SER A 7 -38.99 18.72 47.76
C SER A 7 -39.02 19.12 46.26
N ARG A 8 -39.17 20.40 45.96
CA ARG A 8 -39.23 20.92 44.58
C ARG A 8 -37.84 20.96 43.88
N LYS A 9 -36.76 21.19 44.61
CA LYS A 9 -35.39 21.22 43.99
C LYS A 9 -34.93 19.83 43.52
N LEU A 10 -35.40 18.77 44.17
CA LEU A 10 -34.98 17.40 43.80
C LEU A 10 -35.58 16.90 42.46
N LYS A 11 -36.77 17.40 42.10
CA LYS A 11 -37.43 17.04 40.81
C LYS A 11 -36.73 17.62 39.60
N TYR A 12 -36.21 18.84 39.69
CA TYR A 12 -35.51 19.48 38.56
C TYR A 12 -34.10 18.95 38.36
N THR A 13 -33.41 18.52 39.42
CA THR A 13 -32.09 17.92 39.31
C THR A 13 -32.15 16.54 38.64
N LYS A 14 -33.16 15.72 38.90
CA LYS A 14 -33.38 14.42 38.22
C LYS A 14 -33.75 14.59 36.75
N LEU A 15 -34.52 15.66 36.41
CA LEU A 15 -34.92 15.93 35.03
C LEU A 15 -33.73 16.41 34.19
N LEU A 16 -32.84 17.24 34.77
CA LEU A 16 -31.62 17.72 34.11
C LEU A 16 -30.60 16.59 33.85
N ILE A 17 -30.48 15.63 34.77
CA ILE A 17 -29.61 14.48 34.58
C ILE A 17 -30.16 13.56 33.47
N LEU A 18 -31.48 13.40 33.36
CA LEU A 18 -32.07 12.61 32.28
C LEU A 18 -31.91 13.28 30.90
N LEU A 19 -32.04 14.59 30.82
CA LEU A 19 -31.78 15.36 29.58
C LEU A 19 -30.29 15.32 29.18
N GLY A 20 -29.38 15.37 30.16
CA GLY A 20 -27.94 15.29 29.91
C GLY A 20 -27.49 13.94 29.34
N VAL A 21 -28.12 12.84 29.75
CA VAL A 21 -27.80 11.48 29.26
C VAL A 21 -28.35 11.23 27.85
N VAL A 22 -29.47 11.86 27.49
CA VAL A 22 -30.05 11.72 26.13
C VAL A 22 -29.25 12.52 25.08
N LEU A 23 -28.55 13.59 25.46
CA LEU A 23 -27.73 14.39 24.54
C LEU A 23 -26.36 13.78 24.22
N PHE A 24 -25.89 12.78 25.00
CA PHE A 24 -24.61 12.09 24.73
C PHE A 24 -24.76 10.77 23.97
N ALA A 25 -25.98 10.35 23.66
CA ALA A 25 -26.25 9.21 22.79
C ALA A 25 -26.48 9.65 21.32
N ILE A 26 -25.69 10.61 20.83
CA ILE A 26 -25.56 10.76 19.39
C ILE A 26 -24.75 9.53 18.95
N PRO A 27 -25.32 8.60 18.17
CA PRO A 27 -24.50 7.58 17.58
C PRO A 27 -23.44 8.32 16.76
N VAL A 28 -22.18 8.17 17.13
CA VAL A 28 -21.07 8.46 16.24
C VAL A 28 -21.29 7.49 15.09
N PHE A 29 -22.01 7.92 14.07
CA PHE A 29 -21.95 7.28 12.77
C PHE A 29 -20.47 7.36 12.40
N SER A 30 -19.75 6.26 12.61
CA SER A 30 -18.48 6.07 11.96
C SER A 30 -18.77 6.37 10.51
N GLN A 31 -18.15 7.40 9.96
CA GLN A 31 -18.14 7.62 8.52
C GLN A 31 -17.67 6.29 7.95
N VAL A 32 -18.60 5.54 7.38
CA VAL A 32 -18.27 4.39 6.57
C VAL A 32 -17.51 4.99 5.41
N ASP A 33 -16.18 4.79 5.39
CA ASP A 33 -15.34 5.21 4.29
C ASP A 33 -15.99 4.69 3.01
N THR A 34 -16.46 5.61 2.18
CA THR A 34 -17.03 5.26 0.89
C THR A 34 -15.88 4.75 0.05
N TYR A 35 -15.85 3.44 -0.15
CA TYR A 35 -14.84 2.80 -0.98
C TYR A 35 -14.95 3.32 -2.40
N GLU A 36 -13.99 4.15 -2.78
CA GLU A 36 -13.88 4.65 -4.12
C GLU A 36 -13.26 3.59 -5.02
N ASP A 37 -13.75 3.51 -6.27
CA ASP A 37 -13.09 2.68 -7.26
C ASP A 37 -11.72 3.26 -7.67
N CYS A 38 -10.84 2.42 -8.20
CA CYS A 38 -9.52 2.86 -8.64
C CYS A 38 -9.50 3.55 -10.00
N PHE A 39 -10.59 3.56 -10.75
CA PHE A 39 -10.65 4.21 -12.07
C PHE A 39 -10.74 5.73 -11.97
N SER A 40 -11.39 6.25 -10.94
CA SER A 40 -11.60 7.68 -10.75
C SER A 40 -10.37 8.40 -10.19
N LYS A 41 -9.35 7.68 -9.74
CA LYS A 41 -8.19 8.26 -9.04
C LYS A 41 -6.98 8.42 -9.96
N LYS A 42 -6.26 9.52 -9.76
CA LYS A 42 -4.99 9.78 -10.44
C LYS A 42 -3.86 9.04 -9.73
N SER A 43 -3.00 8.40 -10.51
CA SER A 43 -1.73 7.85 -10.04
C SER A 43 -0.75 8.96 -9.62
N ASN A 44 0.26 8.64 -8.82
CA ASN A 44 1.25 9.59 -8.35
C ASN A 44 2.32 9.85 -9.41
N ALA A 45 2.20 10.96 -10.13
CA ALA A 45 3.15 11.34 -11.18
C ALA A 45 4.53 11.75 -10.63
N ASP A 46 4.64 12.16 -9.36
CA ASP A 46 5.91 12.58 -8.76
C ASP A 46 6.91 11.41 -8.64
N LEU A 47 6.41 10.19 -8.52
CA LEU A 47 7.24 8.98 -8.54
C LEU A 47 8.05 8.81 -9.82
N LYS A 48 7.63 9.37 -10.96
CA LYS A 48 8.43 9.36 -12.20
C LYS A 48 9.67 10.26 -12.16
N ASN A 49 9.73 11.15 -11.18
CA ASN A 49 10.82 12.11 -11.02
C ASN A 49 11.84 11.71 -9.94
N LEU A 50 11.71 10.53 -9.33
CA LEU A 50 12.60 10.10 -8.23
C LEU A 50 14.08 10.11 -8.64
N ASN A 51 14.40 9.80 -9.90
CA ASN A 51 15.77 9.84 -10.41
C ASN A 51 16.42 11.24 -10.40
N LYS A 52 15.60 12.30 -10.38
CA LYS A 52 16.02 13.71 -10.38
C LYS A 52 16.09 14.31 -8.98
N LYS A 53 15.49 13.64 -7.99
CA LYS A 53 15.42 14.15 -6.62
C LYS A 53 16.75 14.02 -5.89
N GLN A 54 17.01 15.02 -5.05
CA GLN A 54 18.12 15.03 -4.11
C GLN A 54 17.63 14.55 -2.73
N ARG A 55 18.58 14.09 -1.92
CA ARG A 55 18.28 13.65 -0.54
C ARG A 55 17.62 14.77 0.25
N GLY A 56 16.53 14.43 0.95
CA GLY A 56 15.71 15.35 1.72
C GLY A 56 14.60 16.05 0.91
N GLU A 57 14.59 15.97 -0.42
CA GLU A 57 13.50 16.54 -1.21
C GLU A 57 12.20 15.79 -0.97
N ALA A 58 11.10 16.53 -0.82
CA ALA A 58 9.77 15.95 -0.60
C ALA A 58 9.32 15.10 -1.79
N VAL A 59 8.67 14.00 -1.47
CA VAL A 59 7.95 13.14 -2.42
C VAL A 59 6.46 13.28 -2.14
N ASP A 60 5.70 13.66 -3.16
CA ASP A 60 4.27 13.84 -3.01
C ASP A 60 3.56 12.53 -2.66
N GLY A 61 2.54 12.63 -1.83
CA GLY A 61 1.66 11.53 -1.50
C GLY A 61 1.52 11.27 -0.01
N ARG A 62 0.40 10.63 0.31
CA ARG A 62 0.11 10.04 1.61
C ARG A 62 0.01 8.54 1.43
N TYR A 63 0.70 7.80 2.26
CA TYR A 63 0.78 6.36 2.16
C TYR A 63 0.04 5.72 3.34
N TYR A 64 -0.98 4.94 3.02
CA TYR A 64 -1.81 4.25 4.02
C TYR A 64 -1.51 2.76 3.96
N THR A 65 -1.30 2.14 5.11
CA THR A 65 -1.29 0.68 5.16
C THR A 65 -2.71 0.16 4.98
N ALA A 66 -2.82 -1.00 4.34
CA ALA A 66 -4.11 -1.61 4.09
C ALA A 66 -4.80 -2.01 5.39
N VAL A 67 -6.06 -1.65 5.53
CA VAL A 67 -6.93 -2.16 6.59
C VAL A 67 -7.78 -3.28 6.03
N ALA A 68 -7.65 -4.47 6.62
CA ALA A 68 -8.60 -5.58 6.49
C ALA A 68 -9.22 -5.76 5.09
N ASN A 69 -8.40 -5.99 4.07
CA ASN A 69 -8.84 -6.28 2.67
C ASN A 69 -9.53 -5.12 1.91
N ILE A 70 -9.36 -3.89 2.34
CA ILE A 70 -9.97 -2.73 1.70
C ILE A 70 -8.87 -1.87 1.08
N PRO A 71 -8.91 -1.60 -0.24
CA PRO A 71 -7.96 -0.69 -0.87
C PRO A 71 -8.28 0.76 -0.44
N VAL A 72 -7.51 1.28 0.51
CA VAL A 72 -7.60 2.67 0.96
C VAL A 72 -6.39 3.43 0.42
N GLY A 73 -6.62 4.43 -0.43
CA GLY A 73 -5.60 5.38 -0.85
C GLY A 73 -4.44 4.83 -1.69
N GLY A 74 -4.49 3.59 -2.15
CA GLY A 74 -3.39 2.89 -2.83
C GLY A 74 -2.88 3.49 -4.15
N LEU A 75 -3.47 4.58 -4.62
CA LEU A 75 -3.08 5.20 -5.90
C LEU A 75 -1.87 6.13 -5.79
N THR A 76 -1.52 6.59 -4.59
CA THR A 76 -0.28 7.33 -4.36
C THR A 76 0.96 6.43 -4.40
N TRP A 77 0.77 5.12 -4.41
CA TRP A 77 1.81 4.11 -4.37
C TRP A 77 2.27 3.62 -5.74
N GLN A 78 1.82 4.24 -6.82
CA GLN A 78 2.15 3.82 -8.19
C GLN A 78 2.08 4.96 -9.19
N THR A 79 2.81 4.84 -10.30
CA THR A 79 2.75 5.77 -11.43
C THR A 79 1.64 5.43 -12.41
N SER A 80 1.33 4.16 -12.57
CA SER A 80 0.22 3.64 -13.38
C SER A 80 -0.21 2.25 -12.90
N PHE A 81 -1.32 1.75 -13.41
CA PHE A 81 -1.73 0.36 -13.26
C PHE A 81 -2.62 -0.08 -14.42
N LYS A 82 -2.64 -1.37 -14.68
CA LYS A 82 -3.46 -1.99 -15.72
C LYS A 82 -4.77 -2.53 -15.13
N PRO A 83 -5.93 -1.91 -15.41
CA PRO A 83 -7.21 -2.48 -15.00
C PRO A 83 -7.47 -3.86 -15.62
N LEU A 84 -8.34 -4.65 -15.01
CA LEU A 84 -8.80 -5.91 -15.61
C LEU A 84 -9.61 -5.62 -16.88
N ASN A 85 -9.28 -6.29 -17.98
CA ASN A 85 -9.92 -6.07 -19.28
C ASN A 85 -11.43 -6.37 -19.30
N SER A 86 -11.92 -7.18 -18.37
CA SER A 86 -13.33 -7.61 -18.27
C SER A 86 -14.23 -6.65 -17.51
N LEU A 87 -13.69 -5.50 -17.03
CA LEU A 87 -14.49 -4.58 -16.22
C LEU A 87 -15.27 -3.61 -17.10
N PRO A 88 -16.56 -3.36 -16.80
CA PRO A 88 -17.33 -2.30 -17.44
C PRO A 88 -16.77 -0.92 -17.02
N LYS A 89 -17.09 0.13 -17.81
CA LYS A 89 -16.63 1.50 -17.55
C LYS A 89 -17.25 2.14 -16.29
N SER A 90 -18.37 1.59 -15.82
CA SER A 90 -19.06 2.06 -14.62
C SER A 90 -19.58 0.89 -13.80
N LYS A 91 -19.79 1.13 -12.50
CA LYS A 91 -20.29 0.11 -11.59
C LYS A 91 -21.68 -0.42 -12.01
N PRO A 92 -21.83 -1.75 -12.19
CA PRO A 92 -23.14 -2.35 -12.42
C PRO A 92 -24.08 -2.12 -11.22
N SER A 93 -25.39 -1.93 -11.50
CA SER A 93 -26.38 -1.65 -10.46
C SER A 93 -26.55 -2.79 -9.44
N ASN A 94 -26.31 -4.02 -9.86
CA ASN A 94 -26.38 -5.22 -9.03
C ASN A 94 -25.09 -5.54 -8.25
N MET A 95 -24.05 -4.70 -8.36
CA MET A 95 -22.77 -4.90 -7.67
C MET A 95 -22.65 -3.95 -6.49
N SER A 96 -22.22 -4.45 -5.32
CA SER A 96 -21.92 -3.61 -4.16
C SER A 96 -20.70 -2.71 -4.41
N GLN A 97 -20.59 -1.60 -3.67
CA GLN A 97 -19.44 -0.70 -3.81
C GLN A 97 -18.12 -1.39 -3.43
N ASN A 98 -18.14 -2.27 -2.42
CA ASN A 98 -16.96 -3.04 -2.01
C ASN A 98 -16.49 -4.02 -3.08
N GLU A 99 -17.41 -4.74 -3.73
CA GLU A 99 -17.04 -5.64 -4.83
C GLU A 99 -16.50 -4.87 -6.02
N TRP A 100 -17.08 -3.71 -6.33
CA TRP A 100 -16.61 -2.82 -7.37
C TRP A 100 -15.20 -2.33 -7.09
N ALA A 101 -14.94 -1.81 -5.88
CA ALA A 101 -13.62 -1.37 -5.46
C ALA A 101 -12.58 -2.51 -5.54
N LYS A 102 -12.90 -3.70 -5.05
CA LYS A 102 -12.01 -4.87 -5.13
C LYS A 102 -11.65 -5.22 -6.58
N LYS A 103 -12.62 -5.19 -7.50
CA LYS A 103 -12.38 -5.51 -8.91
C LYS A 103 -11.59 -4.43 -9.62
N THR A 104 -11.93 -3.15 -9.41
CA THR A 104 -11.23 -2.03 -10.06
C THR A 104 -9.81 -1.85 -9.56
N CYS A 105 -9.52 -2.27 -8.32
CA CYS A 105 -8.21 -2.17 -7.71
C CYS A 105 -7.37 -3.47 -7.79
N ALA A 106 -7.82 -4.47 -8.54
CA ALA A 106 -7.22 -5.80 -8.55
C ALA A 106 -5.78 -5.88 -9.07
N ARG A 107 -5.26 -4.84 -9.74
CA ARG A 107 -3.87 -4.78 -10.23
C ARG A 107 -3.15 -3.50 -9.83
N THR A 108 -3.56 -2.92 -8.71
CA THR A 108 -2.93 -1.71 -8.18
C THR A 108 -1.81 -2.06 -7.19
N ALA A 109 -1.01 -1.05 -6.81
CA ALA A 109 0.06 -1.17 -5.81
C ALA A 109 -0.39 -1.75 -4.47
N TYR A 110 -1.68 -1.69 -4.15
CA TYR A 110 -2.26 -2.35 -2.98
C TYR A 110 -1.92 -3.84 -2.92
N GLN A 111 -1.79 -4.50 -4.07
CA GLN A 111 -1.57 -5.93 -4.18
C GLN A 111 -0.12 -6.36 -3.91
N VAL A 112 0.85 -5.44 -3.94
CA VAL A 112 2.27 -5.81 -3.73
C VAL A 112 2.68 -5.90 -2.26
N HIS A 113 1.76 -5.61 -1.32
CA HIS A 113 2.03 -5.69 0.12
C HIS A 113 0.84 -6.27 0.92
N ASP A 114 -0.05 -6.98 0.24
CA ASP A 114 -1.19 -7.64 0.87
C ASP A 114 -0.85 -9.02 1.46
N ASN A 115 0.41 -9.44 1.35
CA ASN A 115 0.95 -10.73 1.78
C ASN A 115 0.30 -11.95 1.09
N ARG A 116 0.01 -11.80 -0.19
CA ARG A 116 -0.53 -12.84 -1.05
C ARG A 116 0.32 -13.00 -2.31
N ASP A 117 0.79 -14.19 -2.58
CA ASP A 117 1.57 -14.54 -3.77
C ASP A 117 0.74 -14.69 -5.06
N GLY A 118 -0.58 -14.68 -4.95
CA GLY A 118 -1.53 -14.80 -6.07
C GLY A 118 -2.17 -13.48 -6.52
N THR A 119 -1.75 -12.36 -5.96
CA THR A 119 -2.16 -11.00 -6.34
C THR A 119 -0.97 -10.24 -6.90
N LEU A 120 -1.20 -9.20 -7.71
CA LEU A 120 -0.09 -8.48 -8.36
C LEU A 120 -0.47 -7.06 -8.75
N TRP A 121 0.51 -6.17 -8.77
CA TRP A 121 0.47 -4.95 -9.52
C TRP A 121 0.96 -5.20 -10.94
N CYS A 122 0.30 -4.62 -11.93
CA CYS A 122 0.82 -4.52 -13.29
C CYS A 122 0.79 -3.08 -13.75
N GLU A 123 1.86 -2.61 -14.37
CA GLU A 123 1.89 -1.27 -14.94
C GLU A 123 0.84 -1.10 -16.05
N GLY A 124 0.45 0.13 -16.35
CA GLY A 124 -0.69 0.44 -17.23
C GLY A 124 -0.38 1.32 -18.41
N VAL A 125 0.91 1.53 -18.75
CA VAL A 125 1.29 2.32 -19.92
C VAL A 125 1.49 1.44 -21.15
N PRO A 126 1.44 2.00 -22.36
CA PRO A 126 1.85 1.26 -23.57
C PRO A 126 3.31 0.84 -23.53
N GLY A 127 3.61 -0.38 -23.94
CA GLY A 127 4.95 -0.96 -23.95
C GLY A 127 5.24 -1.80 -22.70
N THR A 128 6.50 -1.91 -22.33
CA THR A 128 6.97 -2.78 -21.24
C THR A 128 7.05 -2.12 -19.87
N GLY A 129 6.55 -0.89 -19.72
CA GLY A 129 6.50 -0.16 -18.45
C GLY A 129 7.87 0.29 -17.90
N ILE A 130 8.91 0.39 -18.74
CA ILE A 130 10.19 0.95 -18.30
C ILE A 130 10.00 2.37 -17.78
N GLY A 131 10.50 2.66 -16.56
CA GLY A 131 10.30 3.92 -15.86
C GLY A 131 9.04 3.99 -15.01
N GLU A 132 8.16 2.98 -15.07
CA GLU A 132 7.02 2.88 -14.15
C GLU A 132 7.48 2.45 -12.76
N VAL A 133 6.76 2.96 -11.75
CA VAL A 133 7.14 2.81 -10.34
C VAL A 133 5.98 2.28 -9.53
N VAL A 134 6.26 1.33 -8.65
CA VAL A 134 5.36 0.87 -7.60
C VAL A 134 6.06 0.97 -6.24
N VAL A 135 5.32 1.34 -5.20
CA VAL A 135 5.85 1.51 -3.84
C VAL A 135 5.40 0.36 -2.96
N GLY A 136 6.35 -0.25 -2.26
CA GLY A 136 6.14 -1.20 -1.19
C GLY A 136 6.53 -0.61 0.17
N LEU A 137 6.12 -1.28 1.24
CA LEU A 137 6.43 -0.92 2.62
C LEU A 137 7.33 -2.00 3.23
N ILE A 138 8.34 -1.59 3.99
CA ILE A 138 9.26 -2.48 4.72
C ILE A 138 9.50 -1.98 6.15
N ASP A 139 9.84 -2.89 7.05
CA ASP A 139 10.25 -2.59 8.43
C ASP A 139 11.73 -2.91 8.62
N LEU A 140 12.55 -1.86 8.81
CA LEU A 140 14.00 -1.99 9.00
C LEU A 140 14.39 -2.50 10.38
N LYS A 141 13.51 -2.46 11.39
CA LYS A 141 13.77 -3.01 12.71
C LYS A 141 13.93 -4.53 12.68
N LYS A 142 13.26 -5.17 11.73
CA LYS A 142 13.27 -6.62 11.59
C LYS A 142 14.46 -7.13 10.80
N LYS A 143 14.79 -6.47 9.68
CA LYS A 143 15.78 -7.00 8.73
C LYS A 143 16.43 -5.88 7.90
N ASN A 144 17.70 -6.08 7.54
CA ASN A 144 18.42 -5.20 6.60
C ASN A 144 18.19 -5.61 5.13
N TYR A 145 17.10 -6.31 4.85
CA TYR A 145 16.70 -6.75 3.52
C TYR A 145 15.18 -6.86 3.42
N PHE A 146 14.71 -6.96 2.20
CA PHE A 146 13.32 -7.27 1.89
C PHE A 146 13.26 -8.29 0.74
N TYR A 147 12.07 -8.77 0.45
CA TYR A 147 11.82 -9.68 -0.65
C TYR A 147 10.96 -9.01 -1.73
N ILE A 148 11.22 -9.39 -2.98
CA ILE A 148 10.39 -9.07 -4.13
C ILE A 148 9.98 -10.35 -4.85
N LEU A 149 8.73 -10.41 -5.29
CA LEU A 149 8.18 -11.47 -6.14
C LEU A 149 7.76 -10.84 -7.46
N THR A 150 8.46 -11.17 -8.55
CA THR A 150 8.24 -10.55 -9.86
C THR A 150 7.38 -11.41 -10.78
N GLY A 151 6.59 -10.76 -11.65
CA GLY A 151 5.70 -11.43 -12.58
C GLY A 151 4.45 -12.02 -11.92
N ASP A 152 3.64 -12.72 -12.69
CA ASP A 152 2.49 -13.50 -12.22
C ASP A 152 2.94 -14.92 -11.92
N GLN A 153 3.07 -15.27 -10.66
CA GLN A 153 3.58 -16.57 -10.23
C GLN A 153 2.47 -17.55 -9.81
N TYR A 154 1.26 -17.34 -10.28
CA TYR A 154 0.17 -18.26 -9.99
C TYR A 154 0.41 -19.65 -10.57
N THR A 155 0.87 -19.74 -11.83
CA THR A 155 1.31 -20.99 -12.49
C THR A 155 2.57 -20.73 -13.30
N ARG A 156 3.26 -21.80 -13.76
CA ARG A 156 4.37 -21.67 -14.72
C ARG A 156 3.92 -20.99 -16.02
N LYS A 157 2.72 -21.31 -16.49
CA LYS A 157 2.16 -20.71 -17.70
C LYS A 157 1.96 -19.19 -17.52
N THR A 158 1.36 -18.73 -16.41
CA THR A 158 1.16 -17.29 -16.15
C THR A 158 2.49 -16.57 -15.94
N PHE A 159 3.45 -17.20 -15.25
CA PHE A 159 4.80 -16.64 -15.06
C PHE A 159 5.53 -16.39 -16.39
N GLU A 160 5.43 -17.32 -17.32
CA GLU A 160 6.03 -17.20 -18.65
C GLU A 160 5.23 -16.27 -19.59
N SER A 161 3.93 -16.12 -19.36
CA SER A 161 3.03 -15.30 -20.18
C SER A 161 3.24 -13.80 -19.99
N PHE A 162 3.43 -13.34 -18.76
CA PHE A 162 3.59 -11.92 -18.44
C PHE A 162 5.05 -11.47 -18.45
N SER A 163 5.27 -10.23 -18.85
CA SER A 163 6.57 -9.57 -18.67
C SER A 163 6.86 -9.35 -17.18
N ARG A 164 8.15 -9.37 -16.83
CA ARG A 164 8.62 -9.17 -15.46
C ARG A 164 9.93 -8.37 -15.43
N PRO A 165 10.18 -7.58 -14.39
CA PRO A 165 11.45 -6.84 -14.29
C PRO A 165 12.65 -7.79 -14.27
N SER A 166 13.70 -7.43 -15.01
CA SER A 166 15.04 -8.07 -14.95
C SER A 166 16.08 -7.16 -14.30
N GLU A 167 15.85 -5.84 -14.31
CA GLU A 167 16.62 -4.86 -13.56
C GLU A 167 15.68 -3.80 -13.01
N ILE A 168 15.89 -3.40 -11.76
CA ILE A 168 15.12 -2.37 -11.07
C ILE A 168 16.05 -1.32 -10.45
N VAL A 169 15.50 -0.13 -10.21
CA VAL A 169 16.07 0.81 -9.25
C VAL A 169 15.17 0.82 -8.02
N VAL A 170 15.74 0.57 -6.87
CA VAL A 170 15.09 0.72 -5.57
C VAL A 170 15.38 2.12 -5.05
N HIS A 171 14.36 2.95 -4.95
CA HIS A 171 14.43 4.26 -4.30
C HIS A 171 13.93 4.14 -2.88
N TYR A 172 14.67 4.71 -1.93
CA TYR A 172 14.30 4.73 -0.51
C TYR A 172 13.62 6.05 -0.19
N LEU A 173 12.41 5.95 0.39
CA LEU A 173 11.59 7.10 0.77
C LEU A 173 11.33 7.02 2.27
N LEU A 174 11.72 8.05 3.00
CA LEU A 174 11.62 8.10 4.46
C LEU A 174 10.39 8.92 4.88
N PRO A 175 9.43 8.35 5.61
CA PRO A 175 8.34 9.12 6.17
C PRO A 175 8.85 10.05 7.28
N GLY A 176 8.48 11.32 7.22
CA GLY A 176 8.73 12.28 8.29
C GLY A 176 7.80 12.10 9.47
N GLU A 177 6.60 11.55 9.21
CA GLU A 177 5.59 11.26 10.22
C GLU A 177 4.93 9.91 9.97
N VAL A 178 4.72 9.16 11.04
CA VAL A 178 4.02 7.88 11.07
C VAL A 178 2.97 7.95 12.17
N GLY A 179 1.73 7.70 11.86
CA GLY A 179 0.64 7.80 12.82
C GLY A 179 -0.54 6.88 12.51
N PRO A 180 -1.51 6.76 13.42
CA PRO A 180 -2.71 5.98 13.18
C PRO A 180 -3.60 6.65 12.13
N SER A 181 -4.19 5.86 11.25
CA SER A 181 -5.24 6.31 10.32
C SER A 181 -6.61 6.25 10.99
N GLN A 182 -7.51 7.18 10.64
CA GLN A 182 -8.90 7.18 11.14
C GLN A 182 -9.69 5.93 10.70
N SER A 183 -9.33 5.35 9.56
CA SER A 183 -9.95 4.12 9.04
C SER A 183 -9.29 2.85 9.58
N GLY A 184 -8.36 2.98 10.54
CA GLY A 184 -7.50 1.90 11.04
C GLY A 184 -6.23 1.75 10.19
N GLY A 185 -5.21 1.06 10.72
CA GLY A 185 -3.89 0.97 10.11
C GLY A 185 -3.04 2.22 10.33
N THR A 186 -1.99 2.38 9.55
CA THR A 186 -0.97 3.42 9.69
C THR A 186 -0.97 4.37 8.49
N ILE A 187 -0.80 5.64 8.73
CA ILE A 187 -0.56 6.66 7.71
C ILE A 187 0.89 7.13 7.79
N LEU A 188 1.54 7.24 6.63
CA LEU A 188 2.88 7.79 6.47
C LEU A 188 2.78 9.08 5.64
N THR A 189 3.29 10.18 6.19
CA THR A 189 3.23 11.51 5.58
C THR A 189 4.59 12.21 5.62
N ASN A 190 4.68 13.37 4.98
CA ASN A 190 5.92 14.17 4.90
C ASN A 190 7.10 13.33 4.39
N VAL A 191 6.86 12.58 3.31
CA VAL A 191 7.82 11.62 2.78
C VAL A 191 8.96 12.35 2.07
N GLY A 192 10.19 12.05 2.45
CA GLY A 192 11.42 12.58 1.84
C GLY A 192 12.16 11.52 1.04
N TYR A 193 12.77 11.94 -0.07
CA TYR A 193 13.66 11.08 -0.84
C TYR A 193 14.99 10.89 -0.12
N PHE A 194 15.45 9.65 0.02
CA PHE A 194 16.73 9.36 0.67
C PHE A 194 17.86 9.04 -0.31
N GLY A 195 17.60 8.19 -1.29
CA GLY A 195 18.60 7.69 -2.23
C GLY A 195 18.12 6.47 -2.98
N LYS A 196 19.03 5.84 -3.72
CA LYS A 196 18.68 4.67 -4.56
C LYS A 196 19.80 3.67 -4.69
N GLN A 197 19.44 2.43 -5.11
CA GLN A 197 20.36 1.39 -5.57
C GLN A 197 19.80 0.68 -6.79
N SER A 198 20.67 0.22 -7.70
CA SER A 198 20.29 -0.65 -8.83
C SER A 198 20.42 -2.11 -8.42
N VAL A 199 19.47 -2.93 -8.86
CA VAL A 199 19.42 -4.37 -8.56
C VAL A 199 19.10 -5.14 -9.83
N LYS A 200 19.93 -6.12 -10.16
CA LYS A 200 19.61 -7.15 -11.16
C LYS A 200 18.82 -8.28 -10.53
N LEU A 201 17.75 -8.67 -11.18
CA LEU A 201 16.85 -9.71 -10.72
C LEU A 201 17.08 -11.01 -11.50
N SER A 202 16.85 -12.14 -10.83
CA SER A 202 16.86 -13.45 -11.46
C SER A 202 15.70 -13.62 -12.43
N SER A 203 15.91 -14.39 -13.50
CA SER A 203 14.85 -14.85 -14.40
C SER A 203 13.98 -15.96 -13.82
N GLU A 204 14.46 -16.60 -12.75
CA GLU A 204 13.79 -17.74 -12.15
C GLU A 204 12.60 -17.33 -11.30
N PRO A 205 11.56 -18.17 -11.19
CA PRO A 205 10.43 -17.92 -10.30
C PRO A 205 10.84 -17.98 -8.83
N GLY A 206 10.04 -17.37 -7.99
CA GLY A 206 10.23 -17.33 -6.55
C GLY A 206 10.61 -15.95 -6.02
N TYR A 207 10.59 -15.83 -4.70
CA TYR A 207 11.02 -14.61 -4.02
C TYR A 207 12.52 -14.40 -4.15
N GLN A 208 12.89 -13.14 -4.44
CA GLN A 208 14.28 -12.71 -4.50
C GLN A 208 14.55 -11.78 -3.32
N LYS A 209 15.63 -12.07 -2.59
CA LYS A 209 16.09 -11.29 -1.45
C LYS A 209 16.91 -10.10 -1.94
N ILE A 210 16.58 -8.90 -1.49
CA ILE A 210 17.28 -7.67 -1.80
C ILE A 210 17.88 -7.11 -0.53
N GLU A 211 19.23 -7.06 -0.46
CA GLU A 211 19.95 -6.40 0.63
C GLU A 211 19.84 -4.89 0.50
N ILE A 212 19.58 -4.20 1.60
CA ILE A 212 19.45 -2.74 1.65
C ILE A 212 20.84 -2.15 1.85
N GLN A 213 21.47 -1.67 0.77
CA GLN A 213 22.84 -1.13 0.81
C GLN A 213 22.97 0.05 1.79
N PRO A 214 22.10 1.08 1.78
CA PRO A 214 22.22 2.22 2.69
C PRO A 214 21.54 1.98 4.06
N TYR A 215 21.43 0.73 4.52
CA TYR A 215 20.70 0.38 5.74
C TYR A 215 21.13 1.19 6.97
N LYS A 216 22.46 1.28 7.23
CA LYS A 216 22.99 1.99 8.40
C LYS A 216 22.77 3.50 8.33
N GLU A 217 22.85 4.06 7.12
CA GLU A 217 22.63 5.48 6.86
C GLU A 217 21.16 5.84 7.04
N ILE A 218 20.25 5.01 6.56
CA ILE A 218 18.81 5.16 6.75
C ILE A 218 18.48 5.15 8.25
N LEU A 219 18.99 4.18 9.00
CA LEU A 219 18.76 4.09 10.46
C LEU A 219 19.24 5.32 11.24
N LYS A 220 20.28 6.01 10.77
CA LYS A 220 20.75 7.25 11.42
C LYS A 220 19.82 8.44 11.16
N GLU A 221 19.13 8.45 10.03
CA GLU A 221 18.27 9.57 9.60
C GLU A 221 16.85 9.47 10.13
N ILE A 222 16.33 8.25 10.24
CA ILE A 222 14.99 8.04 10.75
C ILE A 222 14.94 8.40 12.25
N LYS A 223 14.06 9.35 12.60
CA LYS A 223 13.73 9.62 14.02
C LYS A 223 13.15 8.35 14.64
N LYS A 224 13.60 8.00 15.85
CA LYS A 224 13.15 6.80 16.58
C LYS A 224 11.63 6.62 16.50
N GLN A 225 11.22 5.56 15.84
CA GLN A 225 9.88 4.99 15.95
C GLN A 225 9.94 3.88 17.01
N GLU A 226 8.94 3.79 17.88
CA GLU A 226 9.06 2.94 19.09
C GLU A 226 9.11 1.45 18.77
N ASP A 227 8.17 0.95 17.94
CA ASP A 227 8.00 -0.49 17.70
C ASP A 227 8.40 -0.95 16.29
N GLU A 228 8.25 -0.12 15.28
CA GLU A 228 8.56 -0.40 13.87
C GLU A 228 9.40 0.73 13.28
N ILE A 229 10.27 0.42 12.33
CA ILE A 229 10.99 1.43 11.53
C ILE A 229 10.53 1.31 10.08
N LEU A 230 9.42 1.96 9.78
CA LEU A 230 8.77 1.88 8.48
C LEU A 230 9.48 2.75 7.44
N VAL A 231 9.77 2.13 6.29
CA VAL A 231 10.38 2.78 5.12
C VAL A 231 9.61 2.37 3.88
N LEU A 232 9.43 3.30 2.97
CA LEU A 232 8.86 3.03 1.66
C LEU A 232 9.98 2.71 0.67
N VAL A 233 9.82 1.66 -0.12
CA VAL A 233 10.69 1.29 -1.23
C VAL A 233 9.93 1.46 -2.54
N ALA A 234 10.34 2.46 -3.34
CA ALA A 234 9.76 2.68 -4.65
C ALA A 234 10.60 1.92 -5.69
N ILE A 235 9.98 0.96 -6.36
CA ILE A 235 10.61 0.06 -7.33
C ILE A 235 10.36 0.59 -8.73
N GLU A 236 11.40 1.12 -9.37
CA GLU A 236 11.36 1.57 -10.75
C GLU A 236 11.82 0.45 -11.69
N ILE A 237 11.05 0.16 -12.72
CA ILE A 237 11.40 -0.81 -13.76
C ILE A 237 12.48 -0.22 -14.67
N LYS A 238 13.64 -0.89 -14.82
CA LYS A 238 14.73 -0.46 -15.70
C LYS A 238 14.88 -1.33 -16.94
N SER A 239 14.70 -2.63 -16.78
CA SER A 239 14.67 -3.56 -17.90
C SER A 239 13.73 -4.73 -17.58
N VAL A 240 13.30 -5.43 -18.61
CA VAL A 240 12.32 -6.51 -18.49
C VAL A 240 12.76 -7.77 -19.22
N ILE A 241 12.26 -8.89 -18.75
CA ILE A 241 12.17 -10.14 -19.50
C ILE A 241 10.77 -10.17 -20.09
N GLU A 242 10.67 -10.14 -21.41
CA GLU A 242 9.37 -10.16 -22.09
C GLU A 242 8.63 -11.46 -21.85
N GLY A 243 7.33 -11.34 -21.60
CA GLY A 243 6.43 -12.48 -21.55
C GLY A 243 6.13 -13.05 -22.94
N LYS A 244 5.69 -14.29 -22.98
CA LYS A 244 5.35 -14.96 -24.26
C LYS A 244 4.06 -14.43 -24.89
N GLU A 245 3.07 -14.06 -24.07
CA GLU A 245 1.73 -13.67 -24.53
C GLU A 245 1.38 -12.22 -24.15
N ASN A 246 1.64 -11.80 -22.92
CA ASN A 246 1.30 -10.49 -22.37
C ASN A 246 2.55 -9.61 -22.26
N LYS A 247 3.23 -9.37 -23.39
CA LYS A 247 4.52 -8.67 -23.48
C LYS A 247 4.46 -7.23 -22.96
N GLU A 248 3.31 -6.56 -23.14
CA GLU A 248 3.09 -5.16 -22.74
C GLU A 248 2.65 -5.01 -21.28
N HIS A 249 2.74 -6.06 -20.46
CA HIS A 249 2.30 -6.02 -19.06
C HIS A 249 3.38 -6.56 -18.14
N THR A 250 4.14 -5.63 -17.57
CA THR A 250 5.15 -5.95 -16.57
C THR A 250 4.54 -5.89 -15.18
N CYS A 251 4.66 -7.00 -14.45
CA CYS A 251 3.99 -7.18 -13.17
C CYS A 251 4.96 -7.46 -12.02
N ILE A 252 4.57 -7.10 -10.80
CA ILE A 252 5.21 -7.42 -9.53
C ILE A 252 4.12 -7.93 -8.58
N ALA A 253 4.32 -9.09 -7.97
CA ALA A 253 3.32 -9.71 -7.12
C ALA A 253 3.45 -9.29 -5.65
N GLU A 254 4.68 -9.19 -5.10
CA GLU A 254 4.84 -8.88 -3.68
C GLU A 254 6.14 -8.11 -3.43
N ILE A 255 6.11 -7.19 -2.45
CA ILE A 255 7.26 -6.44 -1.93
C ILE A 255 7.11 -6.37 -0.42
N GLY A 256 8.07 -6.86 0.37
CA GLY A 256 8.01 -6.71 1.81
C GLY A 256 8.95 -7.58 2.62
N ASN A 257 8.89 -7.42 3.94
CA ASN A 257 9.65 -8.22 4.89
C ASN A 257 8.88 -8.49 6.19
N PHE A 258 7.56 -8.26 6.20
CA PHE A 258 6.71 -8.38 7.40
C PHE A 258 6.39 -9.82 7.80
N LYS A 259 6.44 -10.75 6.85
CA LYS A 259 6.23 -12.18 7.08
C LYS A 259 7.50 -12.86 7.56
N ASP A 260 7.36 -14.05 8.10
CA ASP A 260 8.52 -14.89 8.39
C ASP A 260 9.18 -15.38 7.08
N GLU A 261 10.42 -15.85 7.18
CA GLU A 261 11.16 -16.33 6.02
C GLU A 261 10.54 -17.58 5.36
N THR A 262 9.74 -18.32 6.13
CA THR A 262 9.06 -19.51 5.62
C THR A 262 8.03 -19.11 4.56
N PHE A 263 7.32 -18.01 4.76
CA PHE A 263 6.40 -17.46 3.76
C PHE A 263 7.13 -17.19 2.43
N TYR A 264 8.26 -16.47 2.48
CA TYR A 264 9.04 -16.10 1.29
C TYR A 264 9.76 -17.27 0.62
N LYS A 265 9.91 -18.40 1.30
CA LYS A 265 10.48 -19.64 0.72
C LYS A 265 9.44 -20.54 0.08
N LYS A 266 8.14 -20.31 0.32
CA LYS A 266 7.04 -21.19 -0.12
C LYS A 266 6.42 -20.79 -1.45
N ALA A 267 6.76 -19.64 -2.02
CA ALA A 267 6.22 -19.26 -3.32
C ALA A 267 6.78 -20.20 -4.38
N THR A 268 6.02 -21.22 -4.67
CA THR A 268 6.25 -22.16 -5.74
C THR A 268 5.14 -22.02 -6.75
N LEU A 269 5.51 -22.10 -8.02
CA LEU A 269 4.53 -22.14 -9.09
C LEU A 269 3.58 -23.34 -8.88
N ARG A 270 2.31 -23.11 -9.13
CA ARG A 270 1.33 -24.18 -9.23
C ARG A 270 1.41 -24.75 -10.64
N ASP A 271 1.60 -26.03 -10.72
CA ASP A 271 1.63 -26.76 -12.02
C ASP A 271 0.22 -26.94 -12.60
#